data_4e5a7adb1de7f09f590d3f00491b871c
#
_entry.id   4e5a7adb1de7f09f590d3f00491b871c
#
_cell.length_a   1.000
_cell.length_b   1.000
_cell.length_c   1.000
_cell.angle_alpha   90.00
_cell.angle_beta   90.00
_cell.angle_gamma   90.00
#
_symmetry.space_group_name_H-M   'P 1'
#
loop_
_entity.id
_entity.type
_entity.pdbx_description
1 polymer ?
#
loop_
_entity_poly.entity_id
_entity_poly.type
_entity_poly.pdbx_seq_one_letter_code
_entity_poly.pdbx_strand_id
1 'polypeptide(L)'
;LPSVVISGGPMMAGTMKGRILDLNSVFEGVGMRAAGKISDEELMDVEDNACPGCGSCSGMFTANTMNCMMEALGLGLTGNGTIPAVHAGRVRLAKDAGRAVMGLIEKNIRPRDILTMKAFENALAVDLALGGSTNTSLHLPAIAWAAGLKLPLELFNEIGARVPHLCSMSPGGHHHIEDLWQAGGVEGLMARLLEKGLIHGELITVT
;
A
#
# COMPACT_ATOMS: atom_id res chain seq x y z
N LEU A 1 21.37 2.12 11.25
CA LEU A 1 20.97 3.48 11.63
C LEU A 1 19.48 3.53 11.86
N PRO A 2 18.95 4.35 12.81
CA PRO A 2 17.53 4.67 12.91
C PRO A 2 17.00 5.22 11.59
N SER A 3 15.82 4.78 11.16
CA SER A 3 15.28 5.12 9.85
C SER A 3 13.74 5.12 9.87
N VAL A 4 13.14 6.00 9.08
CA VAL A 4 11.71 6.04 8.78
C VAL A 4 11.55 5.97 7.27
N VAL A 5 10.63 5.15 6.79
CA VAL A 5 10.30 5.06 5.36
C VAL A 5 9.12 5.95 5.06
N ILE A 6 9.28 6.83 4.07
CA ILE A 6 8.22 7.72 3.63
C ILE A 6 7.99 7.60 2.12
N SER A 7 6.73 7.43 1.74
CA SER A 7 6.27 7.40 0.35
C SER A 7 5.97 8.79 -0.20
N GLY A 8 6.10 8.96 -1.51
CA GLY A 8 5.57 10.14 -2.22
C GLY A 8 4.05 10.17 -2.31
N GLY A 9 3.40 9.05 -2.10
CA GLY A 9 1.94 8.88 -2.11
C GLY A 9 1.35 8.43 -3.45
N PRO A 10 0.11 7.91 -3.43
CA PRO A 10 -0.64 7.53 -4.61
C PRO A 10 -1.17 8.76 -5.36
N MET A 11 -1.36 8.63 -6.68
CA MET A 11 -2.16 9.61 -7.44
C MET A 11 -3.65 9.42 -7.16
N MET A 12 -4.45 10.44 -7.46
CA MET A 12 -5.90 10.34 -7.51
C MET A 12 -6.31 9.53 -8.76
N ALA A 13 -7.45 8.85 -8.70
CA ALA A 13 -8.00 8.20 -9.87
C ALA A 13 -8.40 9.23 -10.93
N GLY A 14 -8.30 8.84 -12.20
CA GLY A 14 -8.74 9.64 -13.32
C GLY A 14 -10.27 9.66 -13.46
N THR A 15 -10.78 10.63 -14.19
CA THR A 15 -12.21 10.71 -14.49
C THR A 15 -12.44 11.14 -15.94
N MET A 16 -13.35 10.46 -16.62
CA MET A 16 -13.76 10.81 -17.97
C MET A 16 -15.27 10.59 -18.14
N LYS A 17 -16.02 11.63 -18.50
CA LYS A 17 -17.47 11.57 -18.76
C LYS A 17 -18.27 10.87 -17.63
N GLY A 18 -17.88 11.12 -16.36
CA GLY A 18 -18.52 10.53 -15.18
C GLY A 18 -18.06 9.09 -14.84
N ARG A 19 -17.11 8.53 -15.57
CA ARG A 19 -16.48 7.23 -15.27
C ARG A 19 -15.15 7.47 -14.56
N ILE A 20 -14.86 6.65 -13.56
CA ILE A 20 -13.55 6.62 -12.92
C ILE A 20 -12.61 5.78 -13.79
N LEU A 21 -11.38 6.25 -13.97
CA LEU A 21 -10.36 5.62 -14.77
C LEU A 21 -9.08 5.44 -13.92
N ASP A 22 -8.30 4.45 -14.29
CA ASP A 22 -6.99 4.17 -13.73
C ASP A 22 -6.08 3.48 -14.76
N LEU A 23 -4.90 3.06 -14.35
CA LEU A 23 -3.97 2.35 -15.21
C LEU A 23 -4.57 1.08 -15.84
N ASN A 24 -5.44 0.36 -15.09
CA ASN A 24 -6.11 -0.83 -15.62
C ASN A 24 -7.05 -0.48 -16.79
N SER A 25 -7.71 0.68 -16.70
CA SER A 25 -8.59 1.18 -17.78
C SER A 25 -7.83 1.38 -19.10
N VAL A 26 -6.55 1.78 -19.03
CA VAL A 26 -5.69 1.90 -20.24
C VAL A 26 -5.38 0.53 -20.83
N PHE A 27 -5.02 -0.44 -20.00
CA PHE A 27 -4.75 -1.81 -20.47
C PHE A 27 -5.98 -2.45 -21.13
N GLU A 28 -7.15 -2.27 -20.52
CA GLU A 28 -8.42 -2.72 -21.09
C GLU A 28 -8.75 -1.97 -22.38
N GLY A 29 -8.49 -0.65 -22.43
CA GLY A 29 -8.65 0.18 -23.62
C GLY A 29 -7.83 -0.30 -24.80
N VAL A 30 -6.56 -0.63 -24.58
CA VAL A 30 -5.68 -1.23 -25.61
C VAL A 30 -6.28 -2.54 -26.14
N GLY A 31 -6.76 -3.40 -25.24
CA GLY A 31 -7.44 -4.65 -25.62
C GLY A 31 -8.74 -4.42 -26.43
N MET A 32 -9.56 -3.44 -26.00
CA MET A 32 -10.79 -3.07 -26.69
C MET A 32 -10.49 -2.49 -28.10
N ARG A 33 -9.45 -1.66 -28.21
CA ARG A 33 -9.02 -1.11 -29.50
C ARG A 33 -8.54 -2.21 -30.45
N ALA A 34 -7.71 -3.14 -29.96
CA ALA A 34 -7.25 -4.28 -30.74
C ALA A 34 -8.41 -5.17 -31.24
N ALA A 35 -9.47 -5.28 -30.43
CA ALA A 35 -10.69 -6.00 -30.78
C ALA A 35 -11.68 -5.18 -31.66
N GLY A 36 -11.34 -3.95 -32.05
CA GLY A 36 -12.20 -3.08 -32.85
C GLY A 36 -13.44 -2.56 -32.15
N LYS A 37 -13.45 -2.56 -30.81
CA LYS A 37 -14.61 -2.10 -29.98
C LYS A 37 -14.58 -0.61 -29.69
N ILE A 38 -13.44 0.03 -29.76
CA ILE A 38 -13.25 1.47 -29.62
C ILE A 38 -12.33 2.00 -30.73
N SER A 39 -12.41 3.30 -31.01
CA SER A 39 -11.54 4.01 -31.97
C SER A 39 -10.19 4.37 -31.35
N ASP A 40 -9.25 4.86 -32.17
CA ASP A 40 -7.96 5.41 -31.70
C ASP A 40 -8.19 6.69 -30.86
N GLU A 41 -9.17 7.52 -31.22
CA GLU A 41 -9.54 8.73 -30.49
C GLU A 41 -10.09 8.39 -29.10
N GLU A 42 -10.95 7.38 -28.99
CA GLU A 42 -11.49 6.91 -27.71
C GLU A 42 -10.41 6.31 -26.81
N LEU A 43 -9.42 5.61 -27.38
CA LEU A 43 -8.27 5.13 -26.62
C LEU A 43 -7.42 6.30 -26.11
N MET A 44 -7.12 7.29 -26.95
CA MET A 44 -6.42 8.51 -26.54
C MET A 44 -7.13 9.24 -25.42
N ASP A 45 -8.46 9.37 -25.49
CA ASP A 45 -9.26 9.96 -24.42
C ASP A 45 -9.04 9.22 -23.07
N VAL A 46 -8.95 7.88 -23.10
CA VAL A 46 -8.69 7.07 -21.90
C VAL A 46 -7.25 7.30 -21.39
N GLU A 47 -6.26 7.30 -22.29
CA GLU A 47 -4.84 7.51 -21.93
C GLU A 47 -4.62 8.89 -21.29
N ASP A 48 -5.23 9.94 -21.86
CA ASP A 48 -5.09 11.31 -21.38
C ASP A 48 -5.71 11.53 -19.99
N ASN A 49 -6.73 10.72 -19.63
CA ASN A 49 -7.49 10.93 -18.40
C ASN A 49 -7.26 9.89 -17.29
N ALA A 50 -6.63 8.76 -17.60
CA ALA A 50 -6.50 7.66 -16.63
C ALA A 50 -5.50 7.94 -15.50
N CYS A 51 -4.42 8.68 -15.79
CA CYS A 51 -3.35 8.99 -14.84
C CYS A 51 -3.14 10.51 -14.70
N PRO A 52 -4.07 11.23 -14.04
CA PRO A 52 -4.17 12.68 -14.15
C PRO A 52 -3.15 13.46 -13.33
N GLY A 53 -2.37 12.82 -12.47
CA GLY A 53 -1.54 13.54 -11.51
C GLY A 53 -0.23 12.85 -11.17
N CYS A 54 0.49 13.44 -10.19
CA CYS A 54 1.70 12.85 -9.65
C CYS A 54 1.38 11.79 -8.58
N GLY A 55 2.29 10.86 -8.39
CA GLY A 55 2.19 9.78 -7.42
C GLY A 55 2.39 8.41 -8.05
N SER A 56 2.31 7.36 -7.23
CA SER A 56 2.14 5.98 -7.70
C SER A 56 0.72 5.81 -8.28
N CYS A 57 0.45 4.68 -8.95
CA CYS A 57 -0.90 4.41 -9.51
C CYS A 57 -2.01 4.54 -8.44
N SER A 58 -3.23 4.83 -8.87
CA SER A 58 -4.38 5.00 -7.96
C SER A 58 -4.93 3.68 -7.40
N GLY A 59 -4.60 2.53 -8.01
CA GLY A 59 -5.03 1.21 -7.55
C GLY A 59 -4.03 0.52 -6.61
N MET A 60 -4.39 -0.67 -6.13
CA MET A 60 -3.56 -1.51 -5.24
C MET A 60 -2.56 -2.36 -6.05
N PHE A 61 -1.74 -1.69 -6.86
CA PHE A 61 -0.61 -2.30 -7.54
C PHE A 61 0.60 -2.38 -6.60
N THR A 62 1.76 -2.80 -7.11
CA THR A 62 2.96 -3.09 -6.31
C THR A 62 3.41 -1.90 -5.46
N ALA A 63 3.48 -0.69 -6.05
CA ALA A 63 3.97 0.48 -5.33
C ALA A 63 3.10 0.82 -4.12
N ASN A 64 1.78 0.90 -4.30
CA ASN A 64 0.86 1.20 -3.20
C ASN A 64 0.79 0.07 -2.18
N THR A 65 0.82 -1.19 -2.62
CA THR A 65 0.93 -2.32 -1.70
C THR A 65 2.17 -2.18 -0.81
N MET A 66 3.35 -1.94 -1.39
CA MET A 66 4.57 -1.81 -0.59
C MET A 66 4.58 -0.56 0.29
N ASN A 67 3.96 0.55 -0.15
CA ASN A 67 3.77 1.73 0.69
C ASN A 67 2.89 1.43 1.93
N CYS A 68 1.83 0.64 1.76
CA CYS A 68 0.99 0.15 2.86
C CYS A 68 1.76 -0.85 3.76
N MET A 69 2.58 -1.72 3.15
CA MET A 69 3.42 -2.65 3.92
C MET A 69 4.43 -1.94 4.83
N MET A 70 4.92 -0.75 4.47
CA MET A 70 5.81 0.01 5.35
C MET A 70 5.09 0.45 6.64
N GLU A 71 3.79 0.78 6.59
CA GLU A 71 2.99 1.03 7.80
C GLU A 71 2.82 -0.27 8.61
N ALA A 72 2.38 -1.34 7.96
CA ALA A 72 2.11 -2.62 8.61
C ALA A 72 3.35 -3.26 9.25
N LEU A 73 4.55 -3.07 8.64
CA LEU A 73 5.85 -3.46 9.21
C LEU A 73 6.29 -2.56 10.37
N GLY A 74 5.64 -1.40 10.56
CA GLY A 74 6.03 -0.42 11.57
C GLY A 74 7.20 0.50 11.19
N LEU A 75 7.58 0.57 9.90
CA LEU A 75 8.66 1.43 9.39
C LEU A 75 8.15 2.76 8.82
N GLY A 76 6.86 2.88 8.54
CA GLY A 76 6.19 4.08 8.03
C GLY A 76 5.23 4.66 9.06
N LEU A 77 5.01 5.97 9.00
CA LEU A 77 3.98 6.64 9.79
C LEU A 77 2.59 6.36 9.20
N THR A 78 1.56 6.47 10.03
CA THR A 78 0.15 6.39 9.63
C THR A 78 -0.16 7.30 8.45
N GLY A 79 -0.77 6.72 7.40
CA GLY A 79 -1.10 7.41 6.16
C GLY A 79 0.02 7.39 5.11
N ASN A 80 1.15 6.72 5.41
CA ASN A 80 2.26 6.59 4.45
C ASN A 80 1.82 5.97 3.12
N GLY A 81 1.00 4.94 3.15
CA GLY A 81 0.54 4.23 1.96
C GLY A 81 -0.65 4.90 1.27
N THR A 82 -1.42 5.72 1.97
CA THR A 82 -2.77 6.08 1.51
C THR A 82 -3.02 7.56 1.30
N ILE A 83 -2.33 8.48 2.01
CA ILE A 83 -2.50 9.93 1.76
C ILE A 83 -2.10 10.24 0.31
N PRO A 84 -2.99 10.85 -0.52
CA PRO A 84 -2.66 11.18 -1.89
C PRO A 84 -1.43 12.10 -2.03
N ALA A 85 -0.65 11.92 -3.10
CA ALA A 85 0.57 12.69 -3.35
C ALA A 85 0.33 14.21 -3.42
N VAL A 86 -0.81 14.61 -3.97
CA VAL A 86 -1.21 16.01 -4.13
C VAL A 86 -1.84 16.62 -2.86
N HIS A 87 -2.15 15.80 -1.85
CA HIS A 87 -2.80 16.29 -0.64
C HIS A 87 -1.80 16.94 0.32
N ALA A 88 -2.19 18.07 0.93
CA ALA A 88 -1.34 18.79 1.88
C ALA A 88 -0.89 17.94 3.10
N GLY A 89 -1.64 16.89 3.42
CA GLY A 89 -1.28 15.88 4.42
C GLY A 89 0.06 15.20 4.12
N ARG A 90 0.42 15.04 2.82
CA ARG A 90 1.69 14.42 2.43
C ARG A 90 2.90 15.25 2.89
N VAL A 91 2.83 16.57 2.76
CA VAL A 91 3.89 17.49 3.25
C VAL A 91 3.98 17.45 4.78
N ARG A 92 2.83 17.38 5.48
CA ARG A 92 2.82 17.25 6.94
C ARG A 92 3.45 15.93 7.37
N LEU A 93 3.10 14.82 6.73
CA LEU A 93 3.67 13.50 7.00
C LEU A 93 5.20 13.49 6.83
N ALA A 94 5.72 14.18 5.79
CA ALA A 94 7.16 14.30 5.59
C ALA A 94 7.85 15.03 6.76
N LYS A 95 7.23 16.10 7.28
CA LYS A 95 7.73 16.81 8.46
C LYS A 95 7.68 15.95 9.72
N ASP A 96 6.60 15.20 9.89
CA ASP A 96 6.43 14.30 11.02
C ASP A 96 7.40 13.12 10.98
N ALA A 97 7.71 12.59 9.79
CA ALA A 97 8.76 11.59 9.61
C ALA A 97 10.15 12.12 10.04
N GLY A 98 10.45 13.39 9.74
CA GLY A 98 11.67 14.06 10.24
C GLY A 98 11.71 14.17 11.77
N ARG A 99 10.57 14.41 12.42
CA ARG A 99 10.49 14.40 13.90
C ARG A 99 10.62 12.98 14.46
N ALA A 100 9.94 12.01 13.83
CA ALA A 100 9.97 10.62 14.27
C ALA A 100 11.38 10.04 14.22
N VAL A 101 12.16 10.30 13.16
CA VAL A 101 13.54 9.80 13.06
C VAL A 101 14.44 10.36 14.17
N MET A 102 14.22 11.60 14.62
CA MET A 102 14.96 12.16 15.77
C MET A 102 14.65 11.39 17.07
N GLY A 103 13.38 11.06 17.33
CA GLY A 103 13.01 10.24 18.48
C GLY A 103 13.59 8.82 18.42
N LEU A 104 13.69 8.23 17.21
CA LEU A 104 14.36 6.93 17.03
C LEU A 104 15.86 6.99 17.32
N ILE A 105 16.52 8.11 16.96
CA ILE A 105 17.94 8.34 17.25
C ILE A 105 18.15 8.42 18.77
N GLU A 106 17.34 9.22 19.46
CA GLU A 106 17.41 9.38 20.92
C GLU A 106 17.22 8.06 21.66
N LYS A 107 16.27 7.23 21.20
CA LYS A 107 15.96 5.91 21.77
C LYS A 107 16.87 4.79 21.24
N ASN A 108 17.76 5.08 20.29
CA ASN A 108 18.59 4.10 19.57
C ASN A 108 17.79 2.94 18.95
N ILE A 109 16.56 3.21 18.47
CA ILE A 109 15.73 2.22 17.79
C ILE A 109 16.10 2.16 16.30
N ARG A 110 16.42 0.96 15.83
CA ARG A 110 16.85 0.71 14.44
C ARG A 110 15.83 -0.15 13.71
N PRO A 111 15.84 -0.19 12.38
CA PRO A 111 14.92 -1.04 11.60
C PRO A 111 14.92 -2.51 12.03
N ARG A 112 16.07 -3.06 12.46
CA ARG A 112 16.16 -4.45 12.94
C ARG A 112 15.52 -4.67 14.31
N ASP A 113 15.28 -3.61 15.08
CA ASP A 113 14.55 -3.71 16.35
C ASP A 113 13.03 -3.71 16.10
N ILE A 114 12.59 -3.17 14.96
CA ILE A 114 11.20 -3.11 14.49
C ILE A 114 10.85 -4.36 13.68
N LEU A 115 11.71 -4.73 12.72
CA LEU A 115 11.51 -5.84 11.81
C LEU A 115 11.66 -7.19 12.51
N THR A 116 10.62 -7.65 13.16
CA THR A 116 10.51 -8.96 13.79
C THR A 116 9.62 -9.90 12.95
N MET A 117 9.66 -11.21 13.18
CA MET A 117 8.74 -12.14 12.51
C MET A 117 7.27 -11.74 12.71
N LYS A 118 6.89 -11.28 13.90
CA LYS A 118 5.53 -10.77 14.18
C LYS A 118 5.19 -9.54 13.33
N ALA A 119 6.14 -8.66 13.06
CA ALA A 119 5.92 -7.52 12.16
C ALA A 119 5.66 -7.99 10.71
N PHE A 120 6.37 -9.03 10.25
CA PHE A 120 6.09 -9.63 8.94
C PHE A 120 4.75 -10.38 8.91
N GLU A 121 4.37 -11.06 9.98
CA GLU A 121 3.03 -11.67 10.09
C GLU A 121 1.93 -10.61 10.01
N ASN A 122 2.10 -9.44 10.66
CA ASN A 122 1.19 -8.31 10.53
C ASN A 122 1.14 -7.79 9.09
N ALA A 123 2.30 -7.61 8.45
CA ALA A 123 2.36 -7.15 7.06
C ALA A 123 1.66 -8.14 6.11
N LEU A 124 1.85 -9.44 6.28
CA LEU A 124 1.15 -10.47 5.50
C LEU A 124 -0.36 -10.45 5.72
N ALA A 125 -0.80 -10.28 6.97
CA ALA A 125 -2.23 -10.19 7.28
C ALA A 125 -2.87 -8.96 6.63
N VAL A 126 -2.18 -7.81 6.66
CA VAL A 126 -2.63 -6.57 6.00
C VAL A 126 -2.63 -6.73 4.47
N ASP A 127 -1.58 -7.30 3.89
CA ASP A 127 -1.46 -7.56 2.45
C ASP A 127 -2.64 -8.39 1.92
N LEU A 128 -2.91 -9.51 2.57
CA LEU A 128 -3.99 -10.43 2.21
C LEU A 128 -5.37 -9.81 2.41
N ALA A 129 -5.56 -9.03 3.47
CA ALA A 129 -6.82 -8.33 3.72
C ALA A 129 -7.08 -7.19 2.72
N LEU A 130 -6.03 -6.52 2.25
CA LEU A 130 -6.10 -5.49 1.21
C LEU A 130 -6.32 -6.05 -0.20
N GLY A 131 -5.99 -7.32 -0.43
CA GLY A 131 -5.84 -7.85 -1.79
C GLY A 131 -4.65 -7.23 -2.51
N GLY A 132 -3.51 -7.17 -1.83
CA GLY A 132 -2.29 -6.55 -2.33
C GLY A 132 -1.65 -7.29 -3.50
N SER A 133 -0.60 -6.72 -4.04
CA SER A 133 0.12 -7.27 -5.19
C SER A 133 0.89 -8.53 -4.82
N THR A 134 0.85 -9.54 -5.69
CA THR A 134 1.66 -10.78 -5.55
C THR A 134 3.17 -10.52 -5.47
N ASN A 135 3.64 -9.32 -5.85
CA ASN A 135 5.04 -8.92 -5.70
C ASN A 135 5.49 -8.83 -4.23
N THR A 136 4.58 -8.80 -3.26
CA THR A 136 4.92 -8.91 -1.83
C THR A 136 5.63 -10.23 -1.53
N SER A 137 5.30 -11.32 -2.25
CA SER A 137 5.98 -12.62 -2.11
C SER A 137 7.46 -12.60 -2.52
N LEU A 138 7.88 -11.56 -3.24
CA LEU A 138 9.27 -11.28 -3.57
C LEU A 138 9.87 -10.25 -2.59
N HIS A 139 9.15 -9.15 -2.34
CA HIS A 139 9.71 -8.01 -1.61
C HIS A 139 9.78 -8.24 -0.10
N LEU A 140 8.75 -8.82 0.53
CA LEU A 140 8.77 -9.07 1.98
C LEU A 140 9.86 -10.07 2.38
N PRO A 141 10.06 -11.22 1.67
CA PRO A 141 11.20 -12.08 1.92
C PRO A 141 12.56 -11.40 1.73
N ALA A 142 12.70 -10.51 0.75
CA ALA A 142 13.94 -9.76 0.53
C ALA A 142 14.24 -8.79 1.68
N ILE A 143 13.21 -8.09 2.20
CA ILE A 143 13.33 -7.20 3.37
C ILE A 143 13.67 -8.02 4.62
N ALA A 144 12.99 -9.16 4.82
CA ALA A 144 13.27 -10.06 5.94
C ALA A 144 14.72 -10.56 5.92
N TRP A 145 15.20 -10.99 4.75
CA TRP A 145 16.58 -11.42 4.57
C TRP A 145 17.60 -10.31 4.90
N ALA A 146 17.35 -9.09 4.45
CA ALA A 146 18.17 -7.92 4.77
C ALA A 146 18.17 -7.58 6.28
N ALA A 147 17.06 -7.89 6.98
CA ALA A 147 16.97 -7.78 8.44
C ALA A 147 17.65 -8.93 9.18
N GLY A 148 18.07 -9.99 8.49
CA GLY A 148 18.68 -11.19 9.07
C GLY A 148 17.64 -12.26 9.44
N LEU A 149 16.43 -12.18 8.89
CA LEU A 149 15.33 -13.10 9.11
C LEU A 149 15.07 -13.96 7.86
N LYS A 150 14.47 -15.12 8.05
CA LYS A 150 13.97 -15.96 6.96
C LYS A 150 12.44 -15.95 6.98
N LEU A 151 11.83 -15.38 5.96
CA LEU A 151 10.38 -15.39 5.77
C LEU A 151 10.02 -16.49 4.74
N PRO A 152 9.48 -17.63 5.18
CA PRO A 152 9.11 -18.72 4.27
C PRO A 152 7.86 -18.35 3.48
N LEU A 153 7.78 -18.77 2.21
CA LEU A 153 6.61 -18.51 1.36
C LEU A 153 5.35 -19.24 1.84
N GLU A 154 5.52 -20.36 2.53
CA GLU A 154 4.42 -21.13 3.13
C GLU A 154 3.60 -20.28 4.11
N LEU A 155 4.23 -19.31 4.78
CA LEU A 155 3.57 -18.43 5.74
C LEU A 155 2.48 -17.56 5.09
N PHE A 156 2.62 -17.22 3.80
CA PHE A 156 1.56 -16.53 3.05
C PHE A 156 0.26 -17.36 3.01
N ASN A 157 0.38 -18.66 2.77
CA ASN A 157 -0.76 -19.56 2.74
C ASN A 157 -1.35 -19.77 4.14
N GLU A 158 -0.51 -19.94 5.17
CA GLU A 158 -0.94 -20.15 6.55
C GLU A 158 -1.73 -18.94 7.08
N ILE A 159 -1.24 -17.71 6.82
CA ILE A 159 -1.94 -16.48 7.22
C ILE A 159 -3.19 -16.29 6.35
N GLY A 160 -3.11 -16.55 5.04
CA GLY A 160 -4.24 -16.45 4.12
C GLY A 160 -5.41 -17.39 4.44
N ALA A 161 -5.14 -18.51 5.08
CA ALA A 161 -6.20 -19.43 5.52
C ALA A 161 -7.08 -18.85 6.65
N ARG A 162 -6.60 -17.84 7.39
CA ARG A 162 -7.30 -17.25 8.55
C ARG A 162 -7.68 -15.78 8.35
N VAL A 163 -7.03 -15.07 7.45
CA VAL A 163 -7.30 -13.64 7.19
C VAL A 163 -8.24 -13.50 6.00
N PRO A 164 -9.42 -12.88 6.18
CA PRO A 164 -10.34 -12.65 5.07
C PRO A 164 -9.86 -11.48 4.18
N HIS A 165 -10.18 -11.56 2.88
CA HIS A 165 -10.07 -10.43 1.97
C HIS A 165 -11.16 -9.41 2.31
N LEU A 166 -10.78 -8.18 2.67
CA LEU A 166 -11.70 -7.15 3.20
C LEU A 166 -11.87 -5.96 2.24
N CYS A 167 -10.88 -5.68 1.40
CA CYS A 167 -10.84 -4.46 0.58
C CYS A 167 -10.92 -4.82 -0.91
N SER A 168 -12.00 -4.40 -1.58
CA SER A 168 -12.21 -4.63 -3.02
C SER A 168 -11.51 -3.53 -3.83
N MET A 169 -10.18 -3.57 -3.91
CA MET A 169 -9.34 -2.55 -4.53
C MET A 169 -9.07 -2.83 -6.00
N SER A 170 -9.04 -1.78 -6.86
CA SER A 170 -8.56 -1.90 -8.24
C SER A 170 -7.11 -2.41 -8.25
N PRO A 171 -6.72 -3.35 -9.16
CA PRO A 171 -7.48 -3.85 -10.31
C PRO A 171 -8.43 -5.01 -10.00
N GLY A 172 -8.41 -5.61 -8.82
CA GLY A 172 -9.27 -6.74 -8.43
C GLY A 172 -10.67 -6.32 -8.00
N GLY A 173 -10.91 -5.04 -7.79
CA GLY A 173 -12.17 -4.46 -7.35
C GLY A 173 -12.38 -3.06 -7.92
N HIS A 174 -13.28 -2.31 -7.31
CA HIS A 174 -13.73 -1.02 -7.84
C HIS A 174 -13.22 0.20 -7.06
N HIS A 175 -12.63 -0.01 -5.89
CA HIS A 175 -12.15 1.08 -5.04
C HIS A 175 -10.70 1.44 -5.34
N HIS A 176 -10.37 2.71 -5.14
CA HIS A 176 -9.03 3.25 -5.32
C HIS A 176 -8.38 3.59 -3.96
N ILE A 177 -7.10 3.90 -3.95
CA ILE A 177 -6.37 4.18 -2.70
C ILE A 177 -6.94 5.37 -1.95
N GLU A 178 -7.50 6.35 -2.65
CA GLU A 178 -8.19 7.49 -2.04
C GLU A 178 -9.43 7.06 -1.25
N ASP A 179 -10.17 6.04 -1.70
CA ASP A 179 -11.33 5.49 -0.97
C ASP A 179 -10.84 4.80 0.31
N LEU A 180 -9.77 4.02 0.22
CA LEU A 180 -9.15 3.40 1.38
C LEU A 180 -8.67 4.45 2.39
N TRP A 181 -8.04 5.54 1.91
CA TRP A 181 -7.64 6.64 2.78
C TRP A 181 -8.82 7.27 3.51
N GLN A 182 -9.92 7.55 2.81
CA GLN A 182 -11.14 8.11 3.41
C GLN A 182 -11.80 7.14 4.40
N ALA A 183 -11.68 5.84 4.18
CA ALA A 183 -12.18 4.79 5.06
C ALA A 183 -11.33 4.57 6.33
N GLY A 184 -10.21 5.30 6.50
CA GLY A 184 -9.32 5.19 7.64
C GLY A 184 -7.94 4.60 7.33
N GLY A 185 -7.66 4.30 6.06
CA GLY A 185 -6.35 3.85 5.61
C GLY A 185 -5.94 2.48 6.15
N VAL A 186 -4.63 2.24 6.14
CA VAL A 186 -4.03 0.99 6.67
C VAL A 186 -4.29 0.85 8.16
N GLU A 187 -4.24 1.96 8.92
CA GLU A 187 -4.52 1.95 10.36
C GLU A 187 -5.94 1.48 10.67
N GLY A 188 -6.94 1.97 9.92
CA GLY A 188 -8.33 1.54 10.07
C GLY A 188 -8.50 0.03 9.80
N LEU A 189 -7.81 -0.50 8.78
CA LEU A 189 -7.79 -1.93 8.51
C LEU A 189 -7.09 -2.71 9.61
N MET A 190 -5.92 -2.25 10.07
CA MET A 190 -5.17 -2.90 11.16
C MET A 190 -5.98 -2.93 12.45
N ALA A 191 -6.72 -1.87 12.78
CA ALA A 191 -7.62 -1.85 13.92
C ALA A 191 -8.67 -2.98 13.85
N ARG A 192 -9.27 -3.20 12.67
CA ARG A 192 -10.23 -4.30 12.46
C ARG A 192 -9.60 -5.68 12.57
N LEU A 193 -8.39 -5.85 12.05
CA LEU A 193 -7.65 -7.11 12.17
C LEU A 193 -7.25 -7.38 13.63
N LEU A 194 -6.87 -6.33 14.36
CA LEU A 194 -6.52 -6.43 15.79
C LEU A 194 -7.72 -6.82 16.66
N GLU A 195 -8.88 -6.21 16.44
CA GLU A 195 -10.14 -6.57 17.11
C GLU A 195 -10.51 -8.05 16.95
N LYS A 196 -10.08 -8.67 15.84
CA LYS A 196 -10.30 -10.08 15.54
C LYS A 196 -9.15 -10.99 15.97
N GLY A 197 -8.10 -10.45 16.59
CA GLY A 197 -6.93 -11.22 16.99
C GLY A 197 -6.12 -11.77 15.81
N LEU A 198 -6.17 -11.12 14.65
CA LEU A 198 -5.52 -11.56 13.42
C LEU A 198 -4.13 -10.93 13.22
N ILE A 199 -3.79 -9.92 14.01
CA ILE A 199 -2.46 -9.28 14.05
C ILE A 199 -1.98 -9.09 15.48
N HIS A 200 -0.68 -8.84 15.62
CA HIS A 200 -0.03 -8.56 16.90
C HIS A 200 -0.08 -7.05 17.20
N GLY A 201 -0.59 -6.66 18.39
CA GLY A 201 -0.74 -5.26 18.79
C GLY A 201 0.45 -4.67 19.57
N GLU A 202 1.36 -5.52 20.08
CA GLU A 202 2.44 -5.10 20.99
C GLU A 202 3.80 -5.14 20.30
N LEU A 203 3.97 -4.32 19.26
CA LEU A 203 5.22 -4.25 18.51
C LEU A 203 5.81 -2.85 18.56
N ILE A 204 7.15 -2.77 18.51
CA ILE A 204 7.87 -1.50 18.35
C ILE A 204 7.67 -1.02 16.91
N THR A 205 7.33 0.26 16.74
CA THR A 205 7.17 0.93 15.46
C THR A 205 7.90 2.27 15.47
N VAL A 206 7.88 2.96 14.35
CA VAL A 206 8.39 4.35 14.22
C VAL A 206 7.42 5.41 14.78
N THR A 207 6.24 4.99 15.23
CA THR A 207 5.21 5.84 15.86
C THR A 207 5.25 5.74 17.36
#